data_9bc948ac5691e2212c2f4cc340d5328b
#
_entry.id   9bc948ac5691e2212c2f4cc340d5328b
#
_cell.length_a   1.000
_cell.length_b   1.000
_cell.length_c   1.000
_cell.angle_alpha   90.00
_cell.angle_beta   90.00
_cell.angle_gamma   90.00
#
_symmetry.space_group_name_H-M   'P 1'
#
loop_
_entity.id
_entity.type
_entity.pdbx_description
1 polymer ?
#
loop_
_entity_poly.entity_id
_entity_poly.type
_entity_poly.pdbx_seq_one_letter_code
_entity_poly.pdbx_strand_id
1 'polypeptide(L)'
;DDTTGAVTPNIQLSATYARDENYDNRKPYWYRRDGNETTAYAEEIIAELEGAKDSILFASGMSAATAVIDNLPKGAHVVIPKVMYHGVLAQFQRYEELKRLNISYYEAGDLEEMETAINGRKTDLVWVETPNNPDWAVTDIALAAEITHRNNAKLLTDCTATPPCITRALELGADISFHSATKFLNGHSEALSGILVVIVTNSINYLSIII
;
A
#
# COMPACT_ATOMS: atom_id res chain seq x y z
N ASP A 1 -21.06 -16.52 -5.63
CA ASP A 1 -20.51 -17.83 -5.20
C ASP A 1 -21.15 -18.95 -6.04
N ASP A 2 -20.38 -19.46 -6.98
CA ASP A 2 -20.85 -20.48 -7.93
C ASP A 2 -21.22 -21.82 -7.26
N THR A 3 -20.71 -22.07 -6.06
CA THR A 3 -20.95 -23.31 -5.31
C THR A 3 -22.29 -23.29 -4.58
N THR A 4 -22.65 -22.14 -4.04
CA THR A 4 -23.85 -22.00 -3.17
C THR A 4 -24.96 -21.19 -3.82
N GLY A 5 -24.68 -20.46 -4.92
CA GLY A 5 -25.59 -19.47 -5.53
C GLY A 5 -25.75 -18.19 -4.68
N ALA A 6 -24.95 -18.02 -3.63
CA ALA A 6 -25.01 -16.84 -2.78
C ALA A 6 -24.51 -15.60 -3.54
N VAL A 7 -25.20 -14.47 -3.36
CA VAL A 7 -24.82 -13.18 -3.95
C VAL A 7 -23.56 -12.60 -3.29
N THR A 8 -23.36 -12.90 -2.01
CA THR A 8 -22.16 -12.50 -1.25
C THR A 8 -21.28 -13.71 -0.96
N PRO A 9 -19.94 -13.56 -0.95
CA PRO A 9 -19.04 -14.66 -0.58
C PRO A 9 -19.21 -15.04 0.90
N ASN A 10 -18.90 -16.30 1.22
CA ASN A 10 -18.92 -16.77 2.58
C ASN A 10 -17.77 -16.17 3.41
N ILE A 11 -18.00 -15.94 4.70
CA ILE A 11 -16.95 -15.58 5.63
C ILE A 11 -16.28 -16.85 6.14
N GLN A 12 -15.02 -17.07 5.77
CA GLN A 12 -14.24 -18.22 6.26
C GLN A 12 -13.63 -17.92 7.64
N LEU A 13 -14.11 -18.60 8.66
CA LEU A 13 -13.67 -18.39 10.04
C LEU A 13 -12.51 -19.29 10.47
N SER A 14 -12.17 -20.34 9.68
CA SER A 14 -11.16 -21.30 10.07
C SER A 14 -9.78 -20.65 10.25
N ALA A 15 -9.11 -20.93 11.36
CA ALA A 15 -7.72 -20.53 11.60
C ALA A 15 -6.72 -21.53 11.02
N THR A 16 -7.09 -22.80 10.95
CA THR A 16 -6.27 -23.91 10.43
C THR A 16 -7.08 -24.74 9.45
N TYR A 17 -6.41 -25.38 8.52
CA TYR A 17 -7.03 -26.19 7.46
C TYR A 17 -6.58 -27.65 7.56
N ALA A 18 -7.50 -28.57 7.26
CA ALA A 18 -7.20 -30.00 7.29
C ALA A 18 -6.23 -30.36 6.15
N ARG A 19 -5.32 -31.26 6.46
CA ARG A 19 -4.44 -31.91 5.49
C ARG A 19 -5.07 -33.21 4.97
N ASP A 20 -4.56 -33.70 3.88
CA ASP A 20 -4.91 -35.03 3.37
C ASP A 20 -4.16 -36.15 4.10
N GLU A 21 -4.30 -37.36 3.63
CA GLU A 21 -3.68 -38.58 4.22
C GLU A 21 -2.14 -38.58 4.07
N ASN A 22 -1.59 -37.80 3.13
CA ASN A 22 -0.16 -37.64 2.90
C ASN A 22 0.43 -36.42 3.62
N TYR A 23 -0.36 -35.71 4.43
CA TYR A 23 0.00 -34.43 5.05
C TYR A 23 0.15 -33.27 4.08
N ASP A 24 -0.34 -33.40 2.85
CA ASP A 24 -0.37 -32.31 1.89
C ASP A 24 -1.56 -31.38 2.15
N ASN A 25 -1.43 -30.12 1.71
CA ASN A 25 -2.52 -29.16 1.84
C ASN A 25 -3.65 -29.52 0.85
N ARG A 26 -4.86 -29.70 1.35
CA ARG A 26 -6.05 -29.95 0.51
C ARG A 26 -6.45 -28.77 -0.36
N LYS A 27 -6.09 -27.57 0.07
CA LYS A 27 -6.33 -26.26 -0.60
C LYS A 27 -5.08 -25.42 -0.48
N PRO A 28 -4.98 -24.25 -1.16
CA PRO A 28 -3.79 -23.39 -1.10
C PRO A 28 -3.40 -22.99 0.32
N TYR A 29 -4.39 -22.89 1.23
CA TYR A 29 -4.17 -22.41 2.60
C TYR A 29 -4.01 -23.57 3.59
N TRP A 30 -3.14 -23.37 4.58
CA TRP A 30 -2.96 -24.27 5.71
C TRP A 30 -3.16 -23.56 7.05
N TYR A 31 -2.96 -22.24 7.06
CA TYR A 31 -3.11 -21.39 8.25
C TYR A 31 -3.56 -19.99 7.85
N ARG A 32 -4.52 -19.41 8.58
CA ARG A 32 -5.15 -18.15 8.23
C ARG A 32 -4.18 -16.96 8.12
N ARG A 33 -3.09 -16.95 8.91
CA ARG A 33 -2.08 -15.89 8.82
C ARG A 33 -1.41 -15.81 7.45
N ASP A 34 -1.29 -16.96 6.77
CA ASP A 34 -0.66 -17.04 5.45
C ASP A 34 -1.69 -16.81 4.32
N GLY A 35 -2.96 -16.83 4.64
CA GLY A 35 -4.06 -16.55 3.75
C GLY A 35 -5.33 -17.32 4.08
N ASN A 36 -6.46 -16.85 3.61
CA ASN A 36 -7.73 -17.56 3.58
C ASN A 36 -8.62 -17.04 2.45
N GLU A 37 -9.69 -17.74 2.17
CA GLU A 37 -10.59 -17.42 1.06
C GLU A 37 -11.21 -16.03 1.18
N THR A 38 -11.54 -15.56 2.38
CA THR A 38 -12.16 -14.25 2.60
C THR A 38 -11.19 -13.10 2.30
N THR A 39 -9.94 -13.21 2.79
CA THR A 39 -8.91 -12.19 2.51
C THR A 39 -8.49 -12.22 1.04
N ALA A 40 -8.26 -13.39 0.47
CA ALA A 40 -7.88 -13.54 -0.92
C ALA A 40 -8.93 -12.97 -1.88
N TYR A 41 -10.21 -13.17 -1.58
CA TYR A 41 -11.30 -12.60 -2.38
C TYR A 41 -11.30 -11.06 -2.35
N ALA A 42 -11.04 -10.46 -1.19
CA ALA A 42 -10.93 -9.00 -1.07
C ALA A 42 -9.68 -8.46 -1.81
N GLU A 43 -8.55 -9.16 -1.69
CA GLU A 43 -7.30 -8.85 -2.39
C GLU A 43 -7.50 -8.92 -3.90
N GLU A 44 -8.11 -9.98 -4.42
CA GLU A 44 -8.40 -10.15 -5.86
C GLU A 44 -9.28 -9.02 -6.40
N ILE A 45 -10.38 -8.69 -5.72
CA ILE A 45 -11.27 -7.59 -6.15
C ILE A 45 -10.53 -6.25 -6.22
N ILE A 46 -9.72 -5.92 -5.21
CA ILE A 46 -9.04 -4.63 -5.19
C ILE A 46 -7.90 -4.60 -6.22
N ALA A 47 -7.18 -5.70 -6.41
CA ALA A 47 -6.20 -5.79 -7.49
C ALA A 47 -6.85 -5.56 -8.85
N GLU A 48 -8.01 -6.15 -9.12
CA GLU A 48 -8.76 -5.95 -10.37
C GLU A 48 -9.22 -4.49 -10.54
N LEU A 49 -9.74 -3.87 -9.48
CA LEU A 49 -10.16 -2.47 -9.50
C LEU A 49 -9.00 -1.50 -9.78
N GLU A 50 -7.82 -1.79 -9.26
CA GLU A 50 -6.59 -1.01 -9.50
C GLU A 50 -5.92 -1.32 -10.85
N GLY A 51 -6.38 -2.33 -11.58
CA GLY A 51 -5.73 -2.80 -12.80
C GLY A 51 -4.39 -3.50 -12.54
N ALA A 52 -4.21 -4.04 -11.35
CA ALA A 52 -2.99 -4.69 -10.88
C ALA A 52 -3.09 -6.22 -10.97
N LYS A 53 -1.94 -6.88 -10.75
CA LYS A 53 -1.91 -8.34 -10.67
C LYS A 53 -2.16 -8.87 -9.27
N ASP A 54 -1.81 -8.07 -8.26
CA ASP A 54 -1.81 -8.56 -6.88
C ASP A 54 -1.98 -7.42 -5.87
N SER A 55 -2.56 -7.76 -4.75
CA SER A 55 -2.70 -6.86 -3.61
C SER A 55 -2.55 -7.62 -2.30
N ILE A 56 -2.24 -6.92 -1.22
CA ILE A 56 -2.05 -7.50 0.10
C ILE A 56 -2.89 -6.74 1.11
N LEU A 57 -3.76 -7.47 1.81
CA LEU A 57 -4.62 -6.95 2.86
C LEU A 57 -3.93 -6.98 4.23
N PHE A 58 -4.07 -5.89 4.97
CA PHE A 58 -3.55 -5.71 6.33
C PHE A 58 -4.69 -5.43 7.30
N ALA A 59 -4.45 -5.70 8.59
CA ALA A 59 -5.43 -5.45 9.65
C ALA A 59 -5.78 -3.97 9.85
N SER A 60 -4.99 -3.04 9.31
CA SER A 60 -5.27 -1.59 9.34
C SER A 60 -4.42 -0.87 8.29
N GLY A 61 -4.80 0.37 7.94
CA GLY A 61 -3.96 1.25 7.11
C GLY A 61 -2.59 1.48 7.74
N MET A 62 -2.51 1.65 9.06
CA MET A 62 -1.22 1.79 9.75
C MET A 62 -0.35 0.53 9.64
N SER A 63 -0.93 -0.67 9.67
CA SER A 63 -0.17 -1.92 9.47
C SER A 63 0.41 -2.00 8.06
N ALA A 64 -0.35 -1.58 7.05
CA ALA A 64 0.12 -1.50 5.66
C ALA A 64 1.25 -0.47 5.51
N ALA A 65 1.07 0.74 6.06
CA ALA A 65 2.11 1.77 6.03
C ALA A 65 3.39 1.31 6.75
N THR A 66 3.25 0.72 7.94
CA THR A 66 4.39 0.19 8.72
C THR A 66 5.12 -0.91 7.95
N ALA A 67 4.40 -1.78 7.24
CA ALA A 67 5.02 -2.83 6.43
C ALA A 67 5.92 -2.26 5.33
N VAL A 68 5.50 -1.17 4.67
CA VAL A 68 6.35 -0.46 3.71
C VAL A 68 7.57 0.13 4.39
N ILE A 69 7.36 0.88 5.47
CA ILE A 69 8.43 1.59 6.18
C ILE A 69 9.46 0.62 6.77
N ASP A 70 9.03 -0.50 7.33
CA ASP A 70 9.91 -1.51 7.93
C ASP A 70 10.77 -2.26 6.91
N ASN A 71 10.29 -2.37 5.67
CA ASN A 71 11.06 -2.98 4.58
C ASN A 71 12.15 -2.07 4.00
N LEU A 72 12.09 -0.77 4.24
CA LEU A 72 13.15 0.13 3.80
C LEU A 72 14.48 -0.22 4.48
N PRO A 73 15.60 -0.22 3.75
CA PRO A 73 16.90 -0.50 4.35
C PRO A 73 17.27 0.54 5.41
N LYS A 74 18.08 0.14 6.37
CA LYS A 74 18.57 1.10 7.38
C LYS A 74 19.36 2.22 6.72
N GLY A 75 18.99 3.46 7.01
CA GLY A 75 19.59 4.65 6.42
C GLY A 75 18.97 5.06 5.08
N ALA A 76 17.92 4.38 4.63
CA ALA A 76 17.18 4.77 3.43
C ALA A 76 16.74 6.23 3.52
N HIS A 77 16.74 6.89 2.37
CA HIS A 77 16.22 8.24 2.24
C HIS A 77 14.80 8.21 1.69
N VAL A 78 13.90 8.89 2.39
CA VAL A 78 12.48 8.98 2.06
C VAL A 78 12.07 10.43 1.91
N VAL A 79 11.33 10.76 0.87
CA VAL A 79 10.75 12.08 0.63
C VAL A 79 9.25 12.01 0.89
N ILE A 80 8.74 12.84 1.82
CA ILE A 80 7.34 12.80 2.27
C ILE A 80 6.74 14.21 2.33
N PRO A 81 5.40 14.36 2.24
CA PRO A 81 4.76 15.65 2.47
C PRO A 81 4.96 16.16 3.91
N LYS A 82 5.12 17.46 4.10
CA LYS A 82 5.17 18.11 5.43
C LYS A 82 3.88 17.91 6.20
N VAL A 83 2.76 17.96 5.49
CA VAL A 83 1.42 17.70 6.00
C VAL A 83 0.88 16.46 5.30
N MET A 84 0.48 15.45 6.06
CA MET A 84 -0.10 14.19 5.60
C MET A 84 -0.85 13.54 6.78
N TYR A 85 -1.45 12.39 6.58
CA TYR A 85 -2.11 11.67 7.67
C TYR A 85 -1.18 11.53 8.88
N HIS A 86 -1.59 12.11 10.00
CA HIS A 86 -0.75 12.32 11.20
C HIS A 86 -0.14 11.01 11.75
N GLY A 87 -0.84 9.87 11.64
CA GLY A 87 -0.34 8.58 12.12
C GLY A 87 0.87 8.09 11.35
N VAL A 88 0.85 8.24 10.02
CA VAL A 88 1.98 7.87 9.15
C VAL A 88 3.13 8.86 9.31
N LEU A 89 2.83 10.16 9.40
CA LEU A 89 3.84 11.19 9.66
C LEU A 89 4.59 10.92 10.97
N ALA A 90 3.86 10.66 12.06
CA ALA A 90 4.46 10.35 13.36
C ALA A 90 5.35 9.09 13.31
N GLN A 91 4.95 8.08 12.52
CA GLN A 91 5.76 6.89 12.30
C GLN A 91 7.08 7.23 11.60
N PHE A 92 7.06 8.01 10.52
CA PHE A 92 8.27 8.45 9.84
C PHE A 92 9.18 9.25 10.77
N GLN A 93 8.64 10.23 11.49
CA GLN A 93 9.40 11.04 12.46
C GLN A 93 10.05 10.17 13.54
N ARG A 94 9.33 9.15 14.02
CA ARG A 94 9.89 8.18 14.97
C ARG A 94 11.09 7.42 14.42
N TYR A 95 11.02 7.01 13.13
CA TYR A 95 12.15 6.30 12.49
C TYR A 95 13.33 7.24 12.19
N GLU A 96 13.08 8.51 11.93
CA GLU A 96 14.12 9.54 11.82
C GLU A 96 14.84 9.76 13.14
N GLU A 97 14.11 9.95 14.25
CA GLU A 97 14.67 10.05 15.61
C GLU A 97 15.55 8.84 15.98
N LEU A 98 15.14 7.65 15.59
CA LEU A 98 15.88 6.40 15.80
C LEU A 98 17.07 6.24 14.83
N LYS A 99 17.31 7.20 13.94
CA LYS A 99 18.35 7.14 12.91
C LYS A 99 18.24 5.89 12.02
N ARG A 100 17.01 5.42 11.84
CA ARG A 100 16.71 4.31 10.94
C ARG A 100 16.50 4.80 9.51
N LEU A 101 15.87 5.96 9.33
CA LEU A 101 15.62 6.61 8.04
C LEU A 101 16.21 8.02 8.02
N ASN A 102 16.45 8.51 6.82
CA ASN A 102 16.71 9.92 6.55
C ASN A 102 15.48 10.48 5.82
N ILE A 103 14.94 11.59 6.28
CA ILE A 103 13.69 12.12 5.73
C ILE A 103 13.93 13.52 5.16
N SER A 104 13.38 13.77 3.98
CA SER A 104 13.21 15.10 3.42
C SER A 104 11.75 15.39 3.23
N TYR A 105 11.37 16.63 3.44
CA TYR A 105 9.96 17.06 3.44
C TYR A 105 9.71 17.99 2.26
N TYR A 106 8.48 17.96 1.72
CA TYR A 106 8.01 18.90 0.68
C TYR A 106 6.56 19.32 0.96
N GLU A 107 6.13 20.46 0.42
CA GLU A 107 4.72 20.87 0.49
C GLU A 107 3.87 20.03 -0.45
N ALA A 108 2.77 19.47 0.06
CA ALA A 108 1.88 18.66 -0.75
C ALA A 108 1.36 19.43 -1.98
N GLY A 109 1.52 18.83 -3.17
CA GLY A 109 1.21 19.45 -4.45
C GLY A 109 2.35 20.26 -5.08
N ASP A 110 3.42 20.57 -4.35
CA ASP A 110 4.60 21.26 -4.89
C ASP A 110 5.62 20.25 -5.43
N LEU A 111 5.56 20.03 -6.75
CA LEU A 111 6.45 19.11 -7.45
C LEU A 111 7.89 19.64 -7.59
N GLU A 112 8.09 20.96 -7.59
CA GLU A 112 9.43 21.57 -7.67
C GLU A 112 10.16 21.37 -6.33
N GLU A 113 9.47 21.58 -5.21
CA GLU A 113 10.03 21.30 -3.89
C GLU A 113 10.27 19.79 -3.70
N MET A 114 9.35 18.93 -4.18
CA MET A 114 9.53 17.48 -4.15
C MET A 114 10.78 17.05 -4.94
N GLU A 115 10.97 17.55 -6.15
CA GLU A 115 12.15 17.26 -6.96
C GLU A 115 13.44 17.76 -6.30
N THR A 116 13.42 18.93 -5.69
CA THR A 116 14.53 19.46 -4.92
C THR A 116 14.88 18.55 -3.73
N ALA A 117 13.88 18.05 -3.02
CA ALA A 117 14.07 17.14 -1.91
C ALA A 117 14.66 15.78 -2.34
N ILE A 118 14.32 15.30 -3.53
CA ILE A 118 14.85 14.07 -4.14
C ILE A 118 16.31 14.27 -4.56
N ASN A 119 16.64 15.37 -5.23
CA ASN A 119 17.95 15.61 -5.86
C ASN A 119 19.10 15.74 -4.87
N GLY A 120 18.85 15.91 -3.59
CA GLY A 120 19.87 16.10 -2.55
C GLY A 120 20.72 14.86 -2.25
N ARG A 121 20.23 13.65 -2.54
CA ARG A 121 20.89 12.37 -2.28
C ARG A 121 20.15 11.23 -2.97
N LYS A 122 20.75 10.00 -2.95
CA LYS A 122 20.02 8.81 -3.40
C LYS A 122 18.74 8.65 -2.56
N THR A 123 17.59 8.74 -3.23
CA THR A 123 16.27 8.53 -2.63
C THR A 123 15.81 7.09 -2.89
N ASP A 124 15.25 6.45 -1.90
CA ASP A 124 14.73 5.07 -2.01
C ASP A 124 13.22 5.09 -2.21
N LEU A 125 12.49 5.98 -1.52
CA LEU A 125 11.03 6.08 -1.61
C LEU A 125 10.57 7.54 -1.61
N VAL A 126 9.61 7.85 -2.47
CA VAL A 126 8.79 9.06 -2.40
C VAL A 126 7.38 8.65 -1.99
N TRP A 127 6.85 9.28 -0.95
CA TRP A 127 5.47 9.10 -0.51
C TRP A 127 4.64 10.31 -0.93
N VAL A 128 3.60 10.06 -1.69
CA VAL A 128 2.59 11.05 -2.06
C VAL A 128 1.28 10.67 -1.41
N GLU A 129 0.57 11.61 -0.81
CA GLU A 129 -0.82 11.46 -0.37
C GLU A 129 -1.68 12.46 -1.16
N THR A 130 -2.65 11.97 -1.94
CA THR A 130 -3.40 12.85 -2.85
C THR A 130 -4.87 12.41 -3.02
N PRO A 131 -5.84 13.31 -2.76
CA PRO A 131 -5.69 14.55 -1.99
C PRO A 131 -5.14 14.28 -0.59
N ASN A 132 -4.28 15.14 -0.08
CA ASN A 132 -3.73 14.92 1.25
C ASN A 132 -4.71 15.29 2.37
N ASN A 133 -4.54 14.72 3.53
CA ASN A 133 -5.35 14.99 4.72
C ASN A 133 -4.51 15.75 5.78
N PRO A 134 -4.92 16.96 6.26
CA PRO A 134 -6.27 17.51 6.12
C PRO A 134 -6.46 18.58 5.04
N ASP A 135 -5.42 19.02 4.35
CA ASP A 135 -5.43 20.25 3.56
C ASP A 135 -6.04 20.11 2.16
N TRP A 136 -6.30 18.86 1.74
CA TRP A 136 -6.84 18.53 0.42
C TRP A 136 -6.01 19.00 -0.77
N ALA A 137 -4.72 19.25 -0.57
CA ALA A 137 -3.81 19.53 -1.67
C ALA A 137 -3.73 18.33 -2.62
N VAL A 138 -3.75 18.60 -3.91
CA VAL A 138 -3.70 17.57 -4.96
C VAL A 138 -2.32 17.56 -5.60
N THR A 139 -1.71 16.40 -5.67
CA THR A 139 -0.45 16.14 -6.37
C THR A 139 -0.73 15.42 -7.68
N ASP A 140 -0.16 15.88 -8.78
CA ASP A 140 -0.18 15.18 -10.07
C ASP A 140 0.67 13.90 -9.96
N ILE A 141 0.00 12.74 -9.93
CA ILE A 141 0.67 11.45 -9.75
C ILE A 141 1.60 11.12 -10.93
N ALA A 142 1.18 11.44 -12.16
CA ALA A 142 1.97 11.10 -13.35
C ALA A 142 3.28 11.90 -13.38
N LEU A 143 3.22 13.19 -13.10
CA LEU A 143 4.42 14.02 -12.99
C LEU A 143 5.28 13.62 -11.78
N ALA A 144 4.68 13.31 -10.65
CA ALA A 144 5.40 12.81 -9.48
C ALA A 144 6.13 11.50 -9.79
N ALA A 145 5.50 10.58 -10.53
CA ALA A 145 6.11 9.32 -10.97
C ALA A 145 7.30 9.59 -11.92
N GLU A 146 7.13 10.47 -12.88
CA GLU A 146 8.22 10.85 -13.80
C GLU A 146 9.42 11.39 -13.05
N ILE A 147 9.22 12.34 -12.12
CA ILE A 147 10.29 12.94 -11.31
C ILE A 147 10.96 11.84 -10.45
N THR A 148 10.19 11.02 -9.80
CA THR A 148 10.68 9.95 -8.92
C THR A 148 11.53 8.94 -9.69
N HIS A 149 11.03 8.45 -10.81
CA HIS A 149 11.71 7.43 -11.62
C HIS A 149 12.97 7.94 -12.30
N ARG A 150 13.03 9.22 -12.71
CA ARG A 150 14.29 9.84 -13.22
C ARG A 150 15.42 9.76 -12.20
N ASN A 151 15.07 9.71 -10.92
CA ASN A 151 16.00 9.63 -9.80
C ASN A 151 16.21 8.18 -9.28
N ASN A 152 15.71 7.17 -9.99
CA ASN A 152 15.76 5.76 -9.61
C ASN A 152 15.16 5.48 -8.22
N ALA A 153 14.20 6.27 -7.77
CA ALA A 153 13.42 6.06 -6.57
C ALA A 153 12.09 5.35 -6.88
N LYS A 154 11.42 4.85 -5.85
CA LYS A 154 10.07 4.28 -5.93
C LYS A 154 9.02 5.29 -5.50
N LEU A 155 7.87 5.31 -6.18
CA LEU A 155 6.72 6.13 -5.82
C LEU A 155 5.65 5.29 -5.15
N LEU A 156 5.32 5.61 -3.91
CA LEU A 156 4.10 5.16 -3.25
C LEU A 156 3.09 6.30 -3.24
N THR A 157 1.86 6.01 -3.65
CA THR A 157 0.76 6.97 -3.60
C THR A 157 -0.31 6.47 -2.65
N ASP A 158 -0.58 7.25 -1.61
CA ASP A 158 -1.73 7.05 -0.71
C ASP A 158 -2.98 7.64 -1.37
N CYS A 159 -3.83 6.77 -1.86
CA CYS A 159 -5.10 7.07 -2.51
C CYS A 159 -6.30 6.80 -1.58
N THR A 160 -6.12 6.87 -0.27
CA THR A 160 -7.20 6.63 0.70
C THR A 160 -8.43 7.48 0.45
N ALA A 161 -8.27 8.75 0.03
CA ALA A 161 -9.36 9.68 -0.27
C ALA A 161 -9.91 9.54 -1.69
N THR A 162 -9.19 8.87 -2.59
CA THR A 162 -9.56 8.68 -4.01
C THR A 162 -9.45 7.20 -4.40
N PRO A 163 -10.44 6.37 -4.02
CA PRO A 163 -10.41 4.93 -4.30
C PRO A 163 -10.39 4.65 -5.82
N PRO A 164 -10.11 3.40 -6.26
CA PRO A 164 -9.83 3.05 -7.67
C PRO A 164 -10.90 3.43 -8.68
N CYS A 165 -12.15 3.64 -8.23
CA CYS A 165 -13.21 4.16 -9.08
C CYS A 165 -13.02 5.66 -9.47
N ILE A 166 -12.11 6.36 -8.80
CA ILE A 166 -11.76 7.77 -9.06
C ILE A 166 -10.33 7.88 -9.58
N THR A 167 -9.36 7.25 -8.89
CA THR A 167 -7.94 7.35 -9.21
C THR A 167 -7.29 5.97 -9.18
N ARG A 168 -6.67 5.56 -10.28
CA ARG A 168 -5.84 4.37 -10.39
C ARG A 168 -4.38 4.79 -10.44
N ALA A 169 -3.75 4.88 -9.26
CA ALA A 169 -2.40 5.41 -9.14
C ALA A 169 -1.36 4.63 -9.94
N LEU A 170 -1.52 3.31 -10.03
CA LEU A 170 -0.61 2.44 -10.79
C LEU A 170 -0.65 2.72 -12.30
N GLU A 171 -1.83 3.02 -12.86
CA GLU A 171 -1.96 3.41 -14.27
C GLU A 171 -1.31 4.78 -14.55
N LEU A 172 -1.18 5.62 -13.52
CA LEU A 172 -0.51 6.92 -13.58
C LEU A 172 0.99 6.85 -13.28
N GLY A 173 1.53 5.65 -13.05
CA GLY A 173 2.96 5.41 -12.90
C GLY A 173 3.43 5.21 -11.46
N ALA A 174 2.57 5.21 -10.44
CA ALA A 174 2.98 4.82 -9.11
C ALA A 174 3.47 3.36 -9.09
N ASP A 175 4.50 3.06 -8.28
CA ASP A 175 4.96 1.68 -8.07
C ASP A 175 4.08 0.95 -7.07
N ILE A 176 3.53 1.68 -6.11
CA ILE A 176 2.69 1.16 -5.04
C ILE A 176 1.49 2.07 -4.87
N SER A 177 0.28 1.49 -4.94
CA SER A 177 -0.95 2.13 -4.48
C SER A 177 -1.25 1.68 -3.06
N PHE A 178 -1.44 2.63 -2.16
CA PHE A 178 -1.77 2.41 -0.76
C PHE A 178 -3.16 2.93 -0.46
N HIS A 179 -3.93 2.19 0.33
CA HIS A 179 -5.20 2.66 0.88
C HIS A 179 -5.36 2.24 2.35
N SER A 180 -5.81 3.16 3.17
CA SER A 180 -6.55 2.79 4.37
C SER A 180 -7.94 2.30 3.94
N ALA A 181 -8.05 1.00 3.66
CA ALA A 181 -9.30 0.41 3.16
C ALA A 181 -10.48 0.55 4.14
N THR A 182 -10.21 0.92 5.39
CA THR A 182 -11.19 1.36 6.40
C THR A 182 -12.11 2.48 5.91
N LYS A 183 -11.64 3.30 4.95
CA LYS A 183 -12.32 4.54 4.51
C LYS A 183 -13.25 4.26 3.32
N PHE A 184 -12.98 4.86 2.17
CA PHE A 184 -13.86 4.79 1.02
C PHE A 184 -14.00 3.41 0.40
N LEU A 185 -12.96 2.56 0.47
CA LEU A 185 -13.04 1.19 -0.03
C LEU A 185 -14.06 0.35 0.75
N ASN A 186 -14.06 0.43 2.08
CA ASN A 186 -15.08 -0.21 2.92
C ASN A 186 -16.44 0.50 2.80
N GLY A 187 -16.45 1.83 2.79
CA GLY A 187 -17.61 2.67 2.50
C GLY A 187 -18.62 2.84 3.65
N HIS A 188 -18.70 1.94 4.63
CA HIS A 188 -19.79 1.88 5.62
C HIS A 188 -19.34 1.90 7.07
N SER A 189 -18.05 2.14 7.36
CA SER A 189 -17.50 2.27 8.72
C SER A 189 -17.59 0.99 9.58
N GLU A 190 -17.81 -0.18 8.98
CA GLU A 190 -17.96 -1.45 9.70
C GLU A 190 -16.71 -2.33 9.68
N ALA A 191 -15.69 -1.99 8.88
CA ALA A 191 -14.44 -2.75 8.80
C ALA A 191 -13.22 -1.85 8.98
N LEU A 192 -12.16 -2.44 9.47
CA LEU A 192 -10.85 -1.83 9.62
C LEU A 192 -9.84 -2.63 8.81
N SER A 193 -9.20 -2.00 7.81
CA SER A 193 -8.16 -2.66 7.03
C SER A 193 -7.26 -1.65 6.30
N GLY A 194 -6.13 -2.13 5.83
CA GLY A 194 -5.24 -1.42 4.90
C GLY A 194 -4.91 -2.33 3.73
N ILE A 195 -4.55 -1.77 2.60
CA ILE A 195 -4.16 -2.56 1.44
C ILE A 195 -3.01 -1.90 0.70
N LEU A 196 -2.11 -2.72 0.19
CA LEU A 196 -1.05 -2.36 -0.74
C LEU A 196 -1.30 -3.07 -2.06
N VAL A 197 -1.20 -2.34 -3.15
CA VAL A 197 -1.39 -2.86 -4.50
C VAL A 197 -0.15 -2.56 -5.34
N VAL A 198 0.32 -3.56 -6.11
CA VAL A 198 1.54 -3.46 -6.93
C VAL A 198 1.35 -4.10 -8.31
N ILE A 199 2.07 -3.58 -9.31
CA ILE A 199 1.99 -4.10 -10.69
C ILE A 199 2.76 -5.41 -10.86
N VAL A 200 3.89 -5.57 -10.16
CA VAL A 200 4.86 -6.66 -10.40
C VAL A 200 4.71 -7.75 -9.36
N THR A 201 4.55 -8.98 -9.84
CA THR A 201 4.56 -10.16 -9.00
C THR A 201 5.69 -11.11 -9.39
N ASN A 202 6.63 -11.32 -8.49
CA ASN A 202 7.35 -12.58 -8.38
C ASN A 202 6.99 -13.18 -7.02
N SER A 203 6.18 -14.17 -7.06
CA SER A 203 5.29 -14.74 -6.04
C SER A 203 5.92 -15.40 -4.81
N ILE A 204 7.06 -14.97 -4.31
CA ILE A 204 7.70 -15.62 -3.14
C ILE A 204 8.04 -14.64 -1.99
N ASN A 205 8.07 -13.34 -2.22
CA ASN A 205 8.33 -12.35 -1.16
C ASN A 205 7.56 -11.06 -1.44
N TYR A 206 6.28 -11.00 -1.07
CA TYR A 206 5.44 -9.80 -1.22
C TYR A 206 6.07 -8.53 -0.64
N LEU A 207 6.88 -8.64 0.39
CA LEU A 207 7.54 -7.50 1.02
C LEU A 207 8.87 -7.12 0.36
N SER A 208 9.55 -8.01 -0.35
CA SER A 208 10.77 -7.70 -1.12
C SER A 208 10.48 -7.04 -2.48
N ILE A 209 9.20 -6.94 -2.87
CA ILE A 209 8.77 -6.27 -4.10
C ILE A 209 8.53 -4.78 -3.84
N ILE A 210 8.35 -4.40 -2.58
CA ILE A 210 8.06 -3.04 -2.18
C ILE A 210 9.30 -2.14 -2.27
N ILE A 211 10.50 -2.71 -2.34
CA ILE A 211 11.76 -1.93 -2.38
C ILE A 211 12.74 -2.52 -3.36
#